data_0591506b6a81e9d37bb19c376146dd51
#
_entry.id   0591506b6a81e9d37bb19c376146dd51
#
_cell.length_a   1.000
_cell.length_b   1.000
_cell.length_c   1.000
_cell.angle_alpha   90.00
_cell.angle_beta   90.00
_cell.angle_gamma   90.00
#
_symmetry.space_group_name_H-M   'P 1'
#
loop_
_entity.id
_entity.type
_entity.pdbx_description
1 polymer ?
#
loop_
_entity_poly.entity_id
_entity_poly.type
_entity_poly.pdbx_seq_one_letter_code
_entity_poly.pdbx_strand_id
1 'polypeptide(L)'
;MAICEIEEYFGQELPRAYRDFILGQPTGITGDIHLYPLALLVERNECYETRKYAPGYINIGDDGGGQAFLIRFDEDDPVVVAVGHGSMDPKFKELVCSSFSGWVATGFQYEDG
;
A
#
# COMPACT_ATOMS: atom_id res chain seq x y z
N MET A 1 6.07 -15.63 -0.72
CA MET A 1 5.77 -15.21 0.67
C MET A 1 4.28 -15.35 0.93
N ALA A 2 3.90 -15.88 2.06
CA ALA A 2 2.48 -16.06 2.38
C ALA A 2 1.93 -14.84 3.10
N ILE A 3 0.60 -14.65 3.01
CA ILE A 3 -0.09 -13.55 3.71
C ILE A 3 0.22 -13.57 5.21
N CYS A 4 0.24 -14.77 5.83
CA CYS A 4 0.50 -14.87 7.27
C CYS A 4 1.89 -14.34 7.67
N GLU A 5 2.88 -14.48 6.81
CA GLU A 5 4.22 -13.96 7.09
C GLU A 5 4.23 -12.42 7.09
N ILE A 6 3.45 -11.81 6.20
CA ILE A 6 3.32 -10.36 6.12
C ILE A 6 2.59 -9.84 7.36
N GLU A 7 1.49 -10.48 7.72
CA GLU A 7 0.71 -10.12 8.90
C GLU A 7 1.53 -10.28 10.18
N GLU A 8 2.34 -11.32 10.25
CA GLU A 8 3.25 -11.55 11.36
C GLU A 8 4.31 -10.45 11.46
N TYR A 9 4.88 -10.06 10.31
CA TYR A 9 5.88 -8.98 10.27
C TYR A 9 5.32 -7.66 10.81
N PHE A 10 4.09 -7.31 10.42
CA PHE A 10 3.45 -6.07 10.88
C PHE A 10 2.77 -6.21 12.24
N GLY A 11 2.50 -7.43 12.69
CA GLY A 11 1.73 -7.66 13.91
C GLY A 11 0.26 -7.32 13.76
N GLN A 12 -0.27 -7.27 12.54
CA GLN A 12 -1.64 -6.89 12.25
C GLN A 12 -2.15 -7.64 11.02
N GLU A 13 -3.46 -7.87 10.95
CA GLU A 13 -4.08 -8.45 9.78
C GLU A 13 -4.17 -7.43 8.65
N LEU A 14 -3.97 -7.88 7.41
CA LEU A 14 -4.13 -7.03 6.26
C LEU A 14 -5.59 -6.57 6.10
N PRO A 15 -5.82 -5.34 5.61
CA PRO A 15 -7.17 -4.90 5.27
C PRO A 15 -7.83 -5.89 4.32
N ARG A 16 -9.09 -6.20 4.58
CA ARG A 16 -9.82 -7.22 3.83
C ARG A 16 -9.82 -6.97 2.33
N ALA A 17 -10.13 -5.75 1.92
CA ALA A 17 -10.19 -5.42 0.49
C ALA A 17 -8.83 -5.60 -0.19
N TYR A 18 -7.75 -5.19 0.48
CA TYR A 18 -6.42 -5.36 -0.05
C TYR A 18 -5.99 -6.83 -0.06
N ARG A 19 -6.30 -7.58 1.00
CA ARG A 19 -5.98 -9.00 1.07
C ARG A 19 -6.64 -9.77 -0.07
N ASP A 20 -7.91 -9.53 -0.30
CA ASP A 20 -8.66 -10.18 -1.39
C ASP A 20 -8.04 -9.84 -2.75
N PHE A 21 -7.66 -8.58 -2.94
CA PHE A 21 -7.00 -8.14 -4.16
C PHE A 21 -5.66 -8.86 -4.38
N ILE A 22 -4.78 -8.84 -3.39
CA ILE A 22 -3.43 -9.38 -3.56
C ILE A 22 -3.42 -10.90 -3.69
N LEU A 23 -4.38 -11.59 -3.10
CA LEU A 23 -4.54 -13.03 -3.28
C LEU A 23 -4.95 -13.38 -4.71
N GLY A 24 -5.75 -12.52 -5.36
CA GLY A 24 -6.13 -12.70 -6.76
C GLY A 24 -5.09 -12.17 -7.75
N GLN A 25 -4.17 -11.31 -7.29
CA GLN A 25 -3.16 -10.68 -8.14
C GLN A 25 -1.80 -10.66 -7.41
N PRO A 26 -1.24 -11.85 -7.09
CA PRO A 26 -0.02 -11.92 -6.26
C PRO A 26 1.24 -11.37 -6.94
N THR A 27 1.22 -11.18 -8.25
CA THR A 27 2.35 -10.60 -8.98
C THR A 27 2.36 -9.07 -8.93
N GLY A 28 1.35 -8.45 -8.32
CA GLY A 28 1.21 -7.00 -8.28
C GLY A 28 0.79 -6.42 -9.62
N ILE A 29 0.98 -5.13 -9.77
CA ILE A 29 0.60 -4.40 -11.00
C ILE A 29 1.77 -3.53 -11.44
N THR A 30 2.01 -3.48 -12.74
CA THR A 30 2.97 -2.56 -13.36
C THR A 30 2.25 -1.77 -14.45
N GLY A 31 2.55 -0.47 -14.52
CA GLY A 31 1.90 0.42 -15.47
C GLY A 31 2.16 1.86 -15.05
N ASP A 32 1.13 2.71 -15.10
CA ASP A 32 1.24 4.09 -14.66
C ASP A 32 1.55 4.17 -13.17
N ILE A 33 1.08 3.18 -12.41
CA ILE A 33 1.49 2.97 -11.02
C ILE A 33 2.03 1.55 -10.87
N HIS A 34 2.75 1.32 -9.77
CA HIS A 34 3.28 0.00 -9.43
C HIS A 34 2.72 -0.44 -8.09
N LEU A 35 2.06 -1.60 -8.04
CA LEU A 35 1.69 -2.25 -6.79
C LEU A 35 2.62 -3.44 -6.61
N TYR A 36 3.21 -3.56 -5.42
CA TYR A 36 4.23 -4.56 -5.15
C TYR A 36 3.66 -5.97 -5.19
N PRO A 37 4.42 -6.93 -5.77
CA PRO A 37 4.05 -8.35 -5.65
C PRO A 37 4.02 -8.78 -4.20
N LEU A 38 3.19 -9.77 -3.90
CA LEU A 38 3.10 -10.35 -2.56
C LEU A 38 4.48 -10.71 -2.00
N ALA A 39 5.34 -11.30 -2.83
CA ALA A 39 6.67 -11.74 -2.43
C ALA A 39 7.61 -10.60 -2.01
N LEU A 40 7.33 -9.36 -2.40
CA LEU A 40 8.19 -8.21 -2.12
C LEU A 40 7.66 -7.28 -1.04
N LEU A 41 6.45 -7.53 -0.53
CA LEU A 41 5.81 -6.59 0.42
C LEU A 41 6.66 -6.33 1.67
N VAL A 42 7.14 -7.38 2.33
CA VAL A 42 7.95 -7.21 3.54
C VAL A 42 9.24 -6.49 3.22
N GLU A 43 9.95 -6.92 2.18
CA GLU A 43 11.21 -6.30 1.76
C GLU A 43 11.06 -4.80 1.47
N ARG A 44 10.02 -4.44 0.71
CA ARG A 44 9.79 -3.04 0.36
C ARG A 44 9.46 -2.19 1.57
N ASN A 45 8.66 -2.73 2.48
CA ASN A 45 8.32 -2.00 3.70
C ASN A 45 9.51 -1.88 4.66
N GLU A 46 10.40 -2.85 4.68
CA GLU A 46 11.66 -2.73 5.43
C GLU A 46 12.57 -1.67 4.80
N CYS A 47 12.71 -1.67 3.49
CA CYS A 47 13.55 -0.71 2.78
C CYS A 47 13.13 0.74 3.04
N TYR A 48 11.83 1.00 3.06
CA TYR A 48 11.31 2.35 3.31
C TYR A 48 11.03 2.62 4.77
N GLU A 49 11.31 1.66 5.65
CA GLU A 49 11.10 1.78 7.10
C GLU A 49 9.67 2.22 7.46
N THR A 50 8.69 1.61 6.77
CA THR A 50 7.28 1.99 6.91
C THR A 50 6.81 1.91 8.36
N ARG A 51 7.19 0.86 9.09
CA ARG A 51 6.76 0.69 10.48
C ARG A 51 7.28 1.80 11.39
N LYS A 52 8.43 2.37 11.04
CA LYS A 52 9.08 3.43 11.84
C LYS A 52 8.45 4.79 11.56
N TYR A 53 8.26 5.13 10.29
CA TYR A 53 7.82 6.47 9.89
C TYR A 53 6.32 6.59 9.68
N ALA A 54 5.64 5.50 9.40
CA ALA A 54 4.19 5.47 9.17
C ALA A 54 3.55 4.31 9.94
N PRO A 55 3.64 4.30 11.29
CA PRO A 55 3.04 3.22 12.07
C PRO A 55 1.53 3.12 11.82
N GLY A 56 1.02 1.90 11.70
CA GLY A 56 -0.39 1.65 11.38
C GLY A 56 -0.70 1.63 9.89
N TYR A 57 0.31 1.83 9.03
CA TYR A 57 0.16 1.80 7.58
C TYR A 57 1.01 0.70 6.96
N ILE A 58 0.61 0.28 5.76
CA ILE A 58 1.44 -0.56 4.90
C ILE A 58 1.65 0.16 3.57
N ASN A 59 2.88 0.12 3.05
CA ASN A 59 3.21 0.62 1.73
C ASN A 59 2.93 -0.48 0.71
N ILE A 60 1.96 -0.26 -0.17
CA ILE A 60 1.52 -1.26 -1.15
C ILE A 60 2.06 -1.02 -2.56
N GLY A 61 2.70 0.11 -2.79
CA GLY A 61 3.23 0.41 -4.11
C GLY A 61 3.76 1.83 -4.21
N ASP A 62 4.03 2.25 -5.45
CA ASP A 62 4.51 3.60 -5.73
C ASP A 62 4.05 4.05 -7.14
N ASP A 63 4.28 5.32 -7.44
CA ASP A 63 3.90 5.92 -8.73
C ASP A 63 5.04 5.88 -9.76
N GLY A 64 6.13 5.19 -9.44
CA GLY A 64 7.32 5.17 -10.29
C GLY A 64 8.18 6.42 -10.20
N GLY A 65 7.74 7.42 -9.45
CA GLY A 65 8.44 8.68 -9.25
C GLY A 65 9.00 8.82 -7.84
N GLY A 66 8.26 9.34 -6.92
CA GLY A 66 8.73 9.55 -5.56
C GLY A 66 7.65 9.45 -4.52
N GLN A 67 6.48 8.95 -4.90
CA GLN A 67 5.32 8.84 -4.01
C GLN A 67 5.02 7.38 -3.73
N ALA A 68 4.85 7.04 -2.44
CA ALA A 68 4.42 5.72 -1.99
C ALA A 68 2.91 5.73 -1.74
N PHE A 69 2.25 4.60 -1.99
CA PHE A 69 0.84 4.44 -1.68
C PHE A 69 0.70 3.69 -0.36
N LEU A 70 0.01 4.29 0.59
CA LEU A 70 -0.20 3.73 1.92
C LEU A 70 -1.67 3.47 2.19
N ILE A 71 -1.95 2.38 2.92
CA ILE A 71 -3.28 2.09 3.45
C ILE A 71 -3.15 1.73 4.93
N ARG A 72 -4.20 1.97 5.71
CA ARG A 72 -4.21 1.64 7.14
C ARG A 72 -4.66 0.20 7.36
N PHE A 73 -4.19 -0.40 8.46
CA PHE A 73 -4.58 -1.76 8.83
C PHE A 73 -5.95 -1.84 9.51
N ASP A 74 -6.39 -0.77 10.14
CA ASP A 74 -7.56 -0.77 11.02
C ASP A 74 -8.92 -0.63 10.31
N GLU A 75 -8.92 -0.68 8.98
CA GLU A 75 -10.14 -0.59 8.19
C GLU A 75 -10.20 -1.74 7.19
N ASP A 76 -11.41 -2.29 6.94
CA ASP A 76 -11.59 -3.38 5.97
C ASP A 76 -11.39 -2.91 4.52
N ASP A 77 -11.80 -1.68 4.23
CA ASP A 77 -11.67 -1.07 2.90
C ASP A 77 -11.07 0.33 3.06
N PRO A 78 -9.77 0.40 3.29
CA PRO A 78 -9.14 1.64 3.73
C PRO A 78 -9.03 2.68 2.63
N VAL A 79 -8.95 3.94 3.05
CA VAL A 79 -8.56 5.06 2.21
C VAL A 79 -7.15 4.81 1.67
N VAL A 80 -6.92 5.16 0.41
CA VAL A 80 -5.60 5.11 -0.20
C VAL A 80 -5.01 6.52 -0.17
N VAL A 81 -3.80 6.64 0.38
CA VAL A 81 -3.10 7.92 0.46
C VAL A 81 -1.71 7.81 -0.16
N ALA A 82 -1.15 8.94 -0.56
CA ALA A 82 0.21 8.99 -1.10
C ALA A 82 1.09 9.85 -0.22
N VAL A 83 2.33 9.43 -0.02
CA VAL A 83 3.35 10.21 0.70
C VAL A 83 4.66 10.13 -0.06
N GLY A 84 5.51 11.14 0.10
CA GLY A 84 6.85 11.11 -0.50
C GLY A 84 7.71 10.02 0.14
N HIS A 85 8.44 9.25 -0.67
CA HIS A 85 9.35 8.21 -0.20
C HIS A 85 10.42 8.77 0.74
N GLY A 86 10.81 10.02 0.54
CA GLY A 86 11.85 10.64 1.35
C GLY A 86 11.47 10.85 2.82
N SER A 87 10.18 11.07 3.09
CA SER A 87 9.71 11.28 4.46
C SER A 87 8.92 10.11 5.01
N MET A 88 8.11 9.44 4.16
CA MET A 88 7.17 8.38 4.57
C MET A 88 6.22 8.81 5.70
N ASP A 89 6.10 10.11 5.94
CA ASP A 89 5.36 10.65 7.08
C ASP A 89 3.89 10.90 6.68
N PRO A 90 2.91 10.18 7.30
CA PRO A 90 1.49 10.36 6.98
C PRO A 90 0.97 11.77 7.24
N LYS A 91 1.71 12.58 7.99
CA LYS A 91 1.39 13.97 8.22
C LYS A 91 1.30 14.76 6.91
N PHE A 92 2.05 14.34 5.90
CA PHE A 92 2.09 14.99 4.58
C PHE A 92 1.32 14.20 3.52
N LYS A 93 0.45 13.29 3.95
CA LYS A 93 -0.30 12.45 3.02
C LYS A 93 -1.26 13.24 2.15
N GLU A 94 -1.43 12.77 0.92
CA GLU A 94 -2.43 13.26 -0.01
C GLU A 94 -3.45 12.16 -0.27
N LEU A 95 -4.73 12.51 -0.37
CA LEU A 95 -5.78 11.53 -0.65
C LEU A 95 -5.68 11.07 -2.11
N VAL A 96 -5.60 9.75 -2.31
CA VAL A 96 -5.64 9.16 -3.66
C VAL A 96 -7.06 8.68 -3.97
N CYS A 97 -7.65 7.92 -3.07
CA CYS A 97 -9.01 7.43 -3.23
C CYS A 97 -9.64 7.18 -1.85
N SER A 98 -10.96 7.35 -1.78
CA SER A 98 -11.69 7.21 -0.51
C SER A 98 -11.79 5.76 -0.02
N SER A 99 -11.56 4.78 -0.89
CA SER A 99 -11.50 3.37 -0.51
C SER A 99 -10.59 2.60 -1.46
N PHE A 100 -9.98 1.53 -0.95
CA PHE A 100 -9.12 0.69 -1.78
C PHE A 100 -9.94 0.00 -2.89
N SER A 101 -11.11 -0.55 -2.57
CA SER A 101 -11.97 -1.20 -3.55
C SER A 101 -12.43 -0.23 -4.64
N GLY A 102 -12.73 1.00 -4.27
CA GLY A 102 -13.08 2.05 -5.23
C GLY A 102 -11.92 2.37 -6.16
N TRP A 103 -10.70 2.40 -5.63
CA TRP A 103 -9.50 2.62 -6.43
C TRP A 103 -9.28 1.50 -7.45
N VAL A 104 -9.45 0.25 -7.03
CA VAL A 104 -9.39 -0.91 -7.93
C VAL A 104 -10.44 -0.78 -9.03
N ALA A 105 -11.68 -0.43 -8.67
CA ALA A 105 -12.79 -0.30 -9.61
C ALA A 105 -12.55 0.78 -10.67
N THR A 106 -11.80 1.83 -10.33
CA THR A 106 -11.46 2.90 -11.29
C THR A 106 -10.24 2.59 -12.13
N GLY A 107 -9.61 1.42 -11.93
CA GLY A 107 -8.39 1.06 -12.64
C GLY A 107 -7.15 1.74 -12.07
N PHE A 108 -7.14 2.03 -10.77
CA PHE A 108 -6.01 2.65 -10.05
C PHE A 108 -5.69 4.05 -10.56
N GLN A 109 -6.73 4.85 -10.78
CA GLN A 109 -6.54 6.23 -11.23
C GLN A 109 -5.78 7.03 -10.18
N TYR A 110 -4.72 7.68 -10.62
CA TYR A 110 -3.89 8.53 -9.78
C TYR A 110 -3.40 9.70 -10.61
N GLU A 111 -3.67 10.91 -10.13
CA GLU A 111 -3.17 12.12 -10.75
C GLU A 111 -2.13 12.75 -9.82
N ASP A 112 -0.91 12.83 -10.32
CA ASP A 112 0.17 13.50 -9.64
C ASP A 112 0.02 15.00 -9.89
N GLY A 113 -0.75 15.63 -9.02
CA GLY A 113 -1.08 17.01 -9.15
C GLY A 113 -0.20 17.89 -8.32
#